data_d5359598f94b2bbb7e849c5f0c4c2f42
#
_entry.id   d5359598f94b2bbb7e849c5f0c4c2f42
#
_cell.length_a   1.000
_cell.length_b   1.000
_cell.length_c   1.000
_cell.angle_alpha   90.00
_cell.angle_beta   90.00
_cell.angle_gamma   90.00
#
_symmetry.space_group_name_H-M   'P 1'
#
loop_
_entity.id
_entity.type
_entity.pdbx_description
1 polymer ?
#
loop_
_entity_poly.entity_id
_entity_poly.type
_entity_poly.pdbx_seq_one_letter_code
_entity_poly.pdbx_strand_id
1 'polypeptide(L)'
;LQAGESLSAITDQFFQAHGIAAHALPASDDPVRTMIHAADGRQLIFQNYFVEERCKPEVRDFTYAGATSAVANPGIIAALRDPALRAVVLCPSNPFVSINPILAVPGIRDALCACPAPIVGVSPIVGGAAIKGPLAKMFYELGQPANCTSVLDHYRDFLTGFIVDHADAEEAKGWDIPTCVTSTIMKTLEDRDALAVAALEFAGELARHDRK
;
A
#
# COMPACT_ATOMS: atom_id res chain seq x y z
N LEU A 1 -6.33 6.06 -23.11
CA LEU A 1 -7.26 4.91 -23.07
C LEU A 1 -8.28 4.94 -24.20
N GLN A 2 -8.96 6.07 -24.47
CA GLN A 2 -9.91 6.18 -25.59
C GLN A 2 -9.26 6.09 -26.97
N ALA A 3 -7.96 6.42 -27.08
CA ALA A 3 -7.17 6.32 -28.30
C ALA A 3 -6.46 4.96 -28.47
N GLY A 4 -6.73 3.97 -27.60
CA GLY A 4 -6.11 2.65 -27.66
C GLY A 4 -4.72 2.56 -27.03
N GLU A 5 -4.24 3.63 -26.39
CA GLU A 5 -2.97 3.60 -25.63
C GLU A 5 -3.13 2.91 -24.29
N SER A 6 -2.07 2.21 -23.84
CA SER A 6 -2.05 1.56 -22.52
C SER A 6 -1.97 2.58 -21.39
N LEU A 7 -2.42 2.20 -20.19
CA LEU A 7 -2.30 3.04 -19.01
C LEU A 7 -0.84 3.34 -18.68
N SER A 8 0.05 2.35 -18.86
CA SER A 8 1.50 2.51 -18.70
C SER A 8 2.05 3.61 -19.61
N ALA A 9 1.70 3.60 -20.90
CA ALA A 9 2.16 4.60 -21.86
C ALA A 9 1.67 6.01 -21.50
N ILE A 10 0.39 6.15 -21.13
CA ILE A 10 -0.19 7.43 -20.72
C ILE A 10 0.47 7.93 -19.43
N THR A 11 0.73 7.05 -18.47
CA THR A 11 1.39 7.40 -17.21
C THR A 11 2.80 7.92 -17.47
N ASP A 12 3.57 7.25 -18.32
CA ASP A 12 4.93 7.66 -18.67
C ASP A 12 4.94 9.03 -19.39
N GLN A 13 4.07 9.24 -20.38
CA GLN A 13 3.90 10.53 -21.05
C GLN A 13 3.57 11.65 -20.07
N PHE A 14 2.69 11.38 -19.11
CA PHE A 14 2.32 12.37 -18.09
C PHE A 14 3.51 12.76 -17.22
N PHE A 15 4.29 11.80 -16.74
CA PHE A 15 5.49 12.04 -15.93
C PHE A 15 6.55 12.83 -16.71
N GLN A 16 6.80 12.44 -17.97
CA GLN A 16 7.74 13.16 -18.86
C GLN A 16 7.29 14.60 -19.11
N ALA A 17 6.00 14.83 -19.41
CA ALA A 17 5.46 16.16 -19.65
C ALA A 17 5.59 17.10 -18.44
N HIS A 18 5.67 16.54 -17.22
CA HIS A 18 5.86 17.32 -15.98
C HIS A 18 7.32 17.34 -15.51
N GLY A 19 8.27 16.84 -16.29
CA GLY A 19 9.69 16.83 -15.95
C GLY A 19 10.01 15.95 -14.74
N ILE A 20 9.18 14.95 -14.43
CA ILE A 20 9.37 14.04 -13.31
C ILE A 20 10.27 12.89 -13.76
N ALA A 21 11.46 12.79 -13.15
CA ALA A 21 12.44 11.77 -13.50
C ALA A 21 12.10 10.37 -12.94
N ALA A 22 11.21 10.27 -11.95
CA ALA A 22 10.77 9.00 -11.38
C ALA A 22 9.85 8.26 -12.37
N HIS A 23 9.97 6.93 -12.42
CA HIS A 23 9.06 6.09 -13.18
C HIS A 23 7.85 5.70 -12.33
N ALA A 24 6.64 5.92 -12.86
CA ALA A 24 5.41 5.41 -12.28
C ALA A 24 4.85 4.31 -13.17
N LEU A 25 4.59 3.15 -12.57
CA LEU A 25 4.03 1.99 -13.26
C LEU A 25 2.68 1.65 -12.65
N PRO A 26 1.59 1.54 -13.44
CA PRO A 26 0.36 0.96 -12.95
C PRO A 26 0.55 -0.53 -12.65
N ALA A 27 -0.20 -1.05 -11.69
CA ALA A 27 -0.12 -2.48 -11.33
C ALA A 27 -0.44 -3.40 -12.53
N SER A 28 -1.31 -2.93 -13.41
CA SER A 28 -1.71 -3.59 -14.65
C SER A 28 -2.20 -2.54 -15.65
N ASP A 29 -2.09 -2.82 -16.93
CA ASP A 29 -2.79 -2.08 -18.00
C ASP A 29 -4.25 -2.53 -18.15
N ASP A 30 -4.62 -3.67 -17.58
CA ASP A 30 -6.00 -4.17 -17.55
C ASP A 30 -6.82 -3.45 -16.47
N PRO A 31 -8.14 -3.27 -16.68
CA PRO A 31 -9.00 -2.60 -15.72
C PRO A 31 -9.24 -3.46 -14.47
N VAL A 32 -8.73 -3.01 -13.33
CA VAL A 32 -9.04 -3.55 -12.00
C VAL A 32 -9.82 -2.52 -11.21
N ARG A 33 -11.02 -2.90 -10.72
CA ARG A 33 -11.91 -1.98 -10.01
C ARG A 33 -12.27 -2.49 -8.64
N THR A 34 -12.02 -1.67 -7.62
CA THR A 34 -12.47 -1.96 -6.26
C THR A 34 -13.99 -1.78 -6.16
N MET A 35 -14.66 -2.88 -5.84
CA MET A 35 -16.09 -2.93 -5.54
C MET A 35 -16.27 -3.05 -4.03
N ILE A 36 -17.16 -2.25 -3.49
CA ILE A 36 -17.55 -2.25 -2.08
C ILE A 36 -18.91 -2.90 -1.95
N HIS A 37 -18.98 -3.93 -1.15
CA HIS A 37 -20.23 -4.59 -0.79
C HIS A 37 -20.74 -3.97 0.50
N ALA A 38 -21.80 -3.17 0.41
CA ALA A 38 -22.39 -2.53 1.56
C ALA A 38 -23.33 -3.47 2.33
N ALA A 39 -23.48 -3.24 3.64
CA ALA A 39 -24.34 -4.06 4.49
C ALA A 39 -25.82 -4.00 4.09
N ASP A 40 -26.25 -2.92 3.41
CA ASP A 40 -27.59 -2.77 2.85
C ASP A 40 -27.83 -3.55 1.54
N GLY A 41 -26.83 -4.33 1.09
CA GLY A 41 -26.86 -5.16 -0.11
C GLY A 41 -26.45 -4.45 -1.39
N ARG A 42 -26.14 -3.16 -1.38
CA ARG A 42 -25.65 -2.45 -2.57
C ARG A 42 -24.20 -2.84 -2.88
N GLN A 43 -23.88 -2.86 -4.16
CA GLN A 43 -22.53 -2.95 -4.67
C GLN A 43 -22.14 -1.60 -5.28
N LEU A 44 -21.11 -0.99 -4.75
CA LEU A 44 -20.67 0.35 -5.11
C LEU A 44 -19.26 0.29 -5.70
N ILE A 45 -19.01 0.97 -6.80
CA ILE A 45 -17.65 1.25 -7.26
C ILE A 45 -17.00 2.18 -6.22
N PHE A 46 -15.72 2.01 -5.92
CA PHE A 46 -15.01 2.81 -4.92
C PHE A 46 -15.22 4.32 -5.09
N GLN A 47 -15.21 4.83 -6.34
CA GLN A 47 -15.45 6.25 -6.61
C GLN A 47 -16.83 6.72 -6.12
N ASN A 48 -17.87 5.94 -6.38
CA ASN A 48 -19.23 6.29 -5.93
C ASN A 48 -19.30 6.24 -4.40
N TYR A 49 -18.75 5.21 -3.78
CA TYR A 49 -18.68 5.09 -2.33
C TYR A 49 -17.95 6.27 -1.68
N PHE A 50 -16.79 6.64 -2.24
CA PHE A 50 -15.93 7.68 -1.64
C PHE A 50 -16.46 9.08 -1.90
N VAL A 51 -16.85 9.39 -3.14
CA VAL A 51 -17.23 10.75 -3.57
C VAL A 51 -18.71 11.03 -3.35
N GLU A 52 -19.59 10.18 -3.88
CA GLU A 52 -21.04 10.42 -3.86
C GLU A 52 -21.62 10.09 -2.49
N GLU A 53 -21.33 8.91 -1.97
CA GLU A 53 -21.84 8.41 -0.69
C GLU A 53 -21.02 8.92 0.51
N ARG A 54 -19.87 9.58 0.29
CA ARG A 54 -18.99 10.13 1.33
C ARG A 54 -18.63 9.11 2.41
N CYS A 55 -18.40 7.87 2.00
CA CYS A 55 -18.08 6.73 2.86
C CYS A 55 -19.14 6.42 3.92
N LYS A 56 -20.40 6.82 3.75
CA LYS A 56 -21.47 6.59 4.74
C LYS A 56 -21.96 5.14 4.80
N PRO A 57 -22.17 4.43 3.68
CA PRO A 57 -22.62 3.05 3.75
C PRO A 57 -21.66 2.19 4.58
N GLU A 58 -22.23 1.30 5.39
CA GLU A 58 -21.46 0.31 6.14
C GLU A 58 -20.88 -0.71 5.18
N VAL A 59 -19.58 -1.00 5.31
CA VAL A 59 -18.85 -1.93 4.45
C VAL A 59 -18.92 -3.34 5.05
N ARG A 60 -19.31 -4.30 4.24
CA ARG A 60 -19.32 -5.71 4.60
C ARG A 60 -18.14 -6.46 4.00
N ASP A 61 -17.72 -6.10 2.78
CA ASP A 61 -16.66 -6.80 2.06
C ASP A 61 -16.16 -5.96 0.87
N PHE A 62 -15.03 -6.40 0.29
CA PHE A 62 -14.43 -5.83 -0.91
C PHE A 62 -14.20 -6.92 -1.97
N THR A 63 -14.42 -6.58 -3.24
CA THR A 63 -13.92 -7.38 -4.36
C THR A 63 -13.18 -6.50 -5.36
N TYR A 64 -12.25 -7.10 -6.11
CA TYR A 64 -11.42 -6.41 -7.10
C TYR A 64 -11.77 -6.94 -8.47
N ALA A 65 -12.83 -6.38 -9.04
CA ALA A 65 -13.37 -6.81 -10.33
C ALA A 65 -12.33 -6.66 -11.45
N GLY A 66 -12.10 -7.73 -12.19
CA GLY A 66 -11.09 -7.82 -13.25
C GLY A 66 -9.71 -8.28 -12.77
N ALA A 67 -9.42 -8.26 -11.46
CA ALA A 67 -8.08 -8.62 -10.96
C ALA A 67 -7.63 -10.02 -11.36
N THR A 68 -8.51 -11.02 -11.28
CA THR A 68 -8.16 -12.43 -11.56
C THR A 68 -7.72 -12.70 -12.99
N SER A 69 -8.12 -11.85 -13.94
CA SER A 69 -7.74 -11.93 -15.35
C SER A 69 -6.71 -10.88 -15.76
N ALA A 70 -6.38 -9.94 -14.88
CA ALA A 70 -5.42 -8.90 -15.15
C ALA A 70 -3.98 -9.45 -15.21
N VAL A 71 -3.18 -8.88 -16.10
CA VAL A 71 -1.76 -9.20 -16.24
C VAL A 71 -0.95 -8.16 -15.48
N ALA A 72 -0.11 -8.62 -14.55
CA ALA A 72 0.80 -7.74 -13.82
C ALA A 72 1.73 -6.98 -14.79
N ASN A 73 1.93 -5.70 -14.51
CA ASN A 73 2.88 -4.91 -15.29
C ASN A 73 4.27 -5.57 -15.26
N PRO A 74 4.84 -5.93 -16.42
CA PRO A 74 6.11 -6.64 -16.47
C PRO A 74 7.27 -5.83 -15.88
N GLY A 75 7.20 -4.50 -15.92
CA GLY A 75 8.19 -3.62 -15.30
C GLY A 75 8.21 -3.74 -13.77
N ILE A 76 7.05 -3.92 -13.13
CA ILE A 76 6.97 -4.16 -11.68
C ILE A 76 7.61 -5.51 -11.33
N ILE A 77 7.25 -6.56 -12.06
CA ILE A 77 7.81 -7.91 -11.82
C ILE A 77 9.32 -7.92 -12.04
N ALA A 78 9.81 -7.24 -13.09
CA ALA A 78 11.23 -7.11 -13.34
C ALA A 78 11.96 -6.36 -12.22
N ALA A 79 11.39 -5.23 -11.75
CA ALA A 79 11.95 -4.43 -10.65
C ALA A 79 12.03 -5.22 -9.35
N LEU A 80 10.98 -5.99 -9.00
CA LEU A 80 10.96 -6.79 -7.77
C LEU A 80 11.96 -7.97 -7.79
N ARG A 81 12.40 -8.38 -8.98
CA ARG A 81 13.42 -9.44 -9.18
C ARG A 81 14.83 -8.90 -9.39
N ASP A 82 14.98 -7.59 -9.51
CA ASP A 82 16.29 -6.98 -9.75
C ASP A 82 17.18 -7.12 -8.51
N PRO A 83 18.35 -7.78 -8.61
CA PRO A 83 19.29 -7.87 -7.48
C PRO A 83 19.88 -6.52 -7.06
N ALA A 84 19.76 -5.49 -7.88
CA ALA A 84 20.16 -4.12 -7.56
C ALA A 84 19.06 -3.33 -6.82
N LEU A 85 17.85 -3.89 -6.69
CA LEU A 85 16.79 -3.25 -5.92
C LEU A 85 17.22 -3.10 -4.46
N ARG A 86 17.16 -1.87 -3.94
CA ARG A 86 17.64 -1.57 -2.60
C ARG A 86 16.58 -1.78 -1.51
N ALA A 87 15.34 -1.47 -1.82
CA ALA A 87 14.21 -1.62 -0.93
C ALA A 87 12.88 -1.51 -1.69
N VAL A 88 11.83 -2.07 -1.10
CA VAL A 88 10.44 -1.77 -1.43
C VAL A 88 9.82 -1.06 -0.23
N VAL A 89 9.12 0.05 -0.47
CA VAL A 89 8.42 0.79 0.58
C VAL A 89 6.93 0.84 0.27
N LEU A 90 6.12 0.24 1.16
CA LEU A 90 4.67 0.44 1.14
C LEU A 90 4.37 1.76 1.85
N CYS A 91 4.02 2.78 1.08
CA CYS A 91 3.60 4.08 1.63
C CYS A 91 2.36 3.92 2.53
N PRO A 92 2.16 4.80 3.54
CA PRO A 92 1.03 4.73 4.46
C PRO A 92 -0.28 4.91 3.69
N SER A 93 -0.95 3.81 3.41
CA SER A 93 -2.13 3.74 2.55
C SER A 93 -3.17 2.77 3.10
N ASN A 94 -4.42 2.95 2.71
CA ASN A 94 -5.52 2.06 3.10
C ASN A 94 -5.31 0.66 2.51
N PRO A 95 -5.20 -0.40 3.32
CA PRO A 95 -5.03 -1.77 2.86
C PRO A 95 -6.10 -2.20 1.85
N PHE A 96 -7.36 -1.94 2.15
CA PHE A 96 -8.49 -2.48 1.40
C PHE A 96 -8.70 -1.84 0.02
N VAL A 97 -8.50 -0.53 -0.08
CA VAL A 97 -8.86 0.21 -1.30
C VAL A 97 -7.66 0.79 -2.07
N SER A 98 -6.45 0.72 -1.48
CA SER A 98 -5.23 1.22 -2.12
C SER A 98 -4.22 0.11 -2.42
N ILE A 99 -3.91 -0.73 -1.45
CA ILE A 99 -2.85 -1.75 -1.60
C ILE A 99 -3.42 -3.07 -2.13
N ASN A 100 -4.54 -3.56 -1.59
CA ASN A 100 -5.13 -4.81 -2.04
C ASN A 100 -5.49 -4.86 -3.53
N PRO A 101 -5.98 -3.78 -4.17
CA PRO A 101 -6.19 -3.80 -5.61
C PRO A 101 -4.93 -4.11 -6.42
N ILE A 102 -3.75 -3.68 -5.91
CA ILE A 102 -2.44 -3.99 -6.49
C ILE A 102 -2.09 -5.45 -6.24
N LEU A 103 -2.21 -5.90 -4.98
CA LEU A 103 -1.87 -7.26 -4.57
C LEU A 103 -2.80 -8.32 -5.16
N ALA A 104 -4.02 -7.95 -5.55
CA ALA A 104 -4.99 -8.83 -6.18
C ALA A 104 -4.65 -9.17 -7.64
N VAL A 105 -3.75 -8.41 -8.28
CA VAL A 105 -3.26 -8.72 -9.62
C VAL A 105 -2.31 -9.93 -9.51
N PRO A 106 -2.58 -11.03 -10.27
CA PRO A 106 -1.81 -12.26 -10.18
C PRO A 106 -0.30 -12.04 -10.36
N GLY A 107 0.50 -12.67 -9.51
CA GLY A 107 1.96 -12.64 -9.55
C GLY A 107 2.61 -11.46 -8.81
N ILE A 108 1.89 -10.39 -8.45
CA ILE A 108 2.50 -9.26 -7.70
C ILE A 108 2.82 -9.69 -6.26
N ARG A 109 1.86 -10.29 -5.54
CA ARG A 109 2.09 -10.74 -4.16
C ARG A 109 3.19 -11.81 -4.10
N ASP A 110 3.18 -12.77 -5.03
CA ASP A 110 4.22 -13.81 -5.11
C ASP A 110 5.60 -13.19 -5.40
N ALA A 111 5.67 -12.18 -6.26
CA ALA A 111 6.91 -11.47 -6.54
C ALA A 111 7.42 -10.67 -5.33
N LEU A 112 6.53 -10.10 -4.51
CA LEU A 112 6.89 -9.47 -3.24
C LEU A 112 7.43 -10.52 -2.26
N CYS A 113 6.75 -11.65 -2.06
CA CYS A 113 7.22 -12.72 -1.18
C CYS A 113 8.59 -13.28 -1.60
N ALA A 114 8.90 -13.26 -2.90
CA ALA A 114 10.19 -13.73 -3.46
C ALA A 114 11.23 -12.60 -3.62
N CYS A 115 10.91 -11.37 -3.25
CA CYS A 115 11.79 -10.22 -3.44
C CYS A 115 13.04 -10.32 -2.55
N PRO A 116 14.25 -10.19 -3.12
CA PRO A 116 15.48 -10.26 -2.33
C PRO A 116 15.78 -8.98 -1.54
N ALA A 117 15.10 -7.88 -1.86
CA ALA A 117 15.29 -6.61 -1.18
C ALA A 117 14.38 -6.50 0.05
N PRO A 118 14.77 -5.77 1.09
CA PRO A 118 13.91 -5.48 2.21
C PRO A 118 12.60 -4.81 1.79
N ILE A 119 11.50 -5.27 2.37
CA ILE A 119 10.17 -4.68 2.15
C ILE A 119 9.70 -4.05 3.45
N VAL A 120 9.59 -2.73 3.46
CA VAL A 120 9.22 -1.93 4.62
C VAL A 120 7.82 -1.35 4.43
N GLY A 121 6.92 -1.63 5.38
CA GLY A 121 5.60 -1.01 5.41
C GLY A 121 5.56 0.19 6.37
N VAL A 122 4.83 1.24 6.00
CA VAL A 122 4.54 2.37 6.90
C VAL A 122 3.07 2.33 7.30
N SER A 123 2.79 2.34 8.61
CA SER A 123 1.42 2.31 9.11
C SER A 123 0.63 3.57 8.71
N PRO A 124 -0.58 3.41 8.15
CA PRO A 124 -1.52 4.52 7.94
C PRO A 124 -2.35 4.86 9.20
N ILE A 125 -2.15 4.12 10.30
CA ILE A 125 -2.84 4.33 11.58
C ILE A 125 -1.85 4.92 12.57
N VAL A 126 -2.30 5.92 13.31
CA VAL A 126 -1.54 6.58 14.38
C VAL A 126 -2.44 6.75 15.60
N GLY A 127 -2.04 6.21 16.75
CA GLY A 127 -2.78 6.28 18.00
C GLY A 127 -4.20 5.69 17.91
N GLY A 128 -4.36 4.59 17.16
CA GLY A 128 -5.66 3.93 16.96
C GLY A 128 -6.61 4.67 16.02
N ALA A 129 -6.14 5.69 15.30
CA ALA A 129 -6.93 6.48 14.36
C ALA A 129 -6.30 6.52 12.96
N ALA A 130 -7.12 6.49 11.93
CA ALA A 130 -6.66 6.76 10.58
C ALA A 130 -6.41 8.26 10.41
N ILE A 131 -5.26 8.63 9.87
CA ILE A 131 -4.91 10.04 9.64
C ILE A 131 -5.83 10.66 8.59
N LYS A 132 -6.25 9.88 7.59
CA LYS A 132 -7.16 10.33 6.52
C LYS A 132 -8.05 9.19 6.03
N GLY A 133 -9.24 9.58 5.55
CA GLY A 133 -10.17 8.66 4.90
C GLY A 133 -10.87 7.68 5.85
N PRO A 134 -11.59 6.70 5.29
CA PRO A 134 -12.49 5.83 6.05
C PRO A 134 -11.80 4.58 6.64
N LEU A 135 -10.47 4.53 6.72
CA LEU A 135 -9.74 3.31 7.07
C LEU A 135 -10.15 2.72 8.43
N ALA A 136 -10.19 3.55 9.48
CA ALA A 136 -10.58 3.08 10.82
C ALA A 136 -12.02 2.56 10.83
N LYS A 137 -12.94 3.27 10.15
CA LYS A 137 -14.34 2.84 9.95
C LYS A 137 -14.39 1.46 9.26
N MET A 138 -13.63 1.28 8.17
CA MET A 138 -13.58 0.03 7.41
C MET A 138 -13.08 -1.14 8.26
N PHE A 139 -12.05 -0.95 9.08
CA PHE A 139 -11.58 -1.98 10.01
C PHE A 139 -12.68 -2.38 10.98
N TYR A 140 -13.34 -1.42 11.64
CA TYR A 140 -14.42 -1.71 12.59
C TYR A 140 -15.60 -2.42 11.94
N GLU A 141 -16.00 -2.02 10.76
CA GLU A 141 -17.12 -2.62 10.03
C GLU A 141 -16.82 -4.05 9.56
N LEU A 142 -15.54 -4.36 9.33
CA LEU A 142 -15.06 -5.71 9.04
C LEU A 142 -14.79 -6.54 10.30
N GLY A 143 -15.13 -6.04 11.49
CA GLY A 143 -14.94 -6.73 12.76
C GLY A 143 -13.48 -6.80 13.22
N GLN A 144 -12.63 -5.90 12.74
CA GLN A 144 -11.20 -5.85 13.08
C GLN A 144 -10.88 -4.57 13.86
N PRO A 145 -9.92 -4.59 14.80
CA PRO A 145 -9.47 -3.38 15.47
C PRO A 145 -8.73 -2.47 14.48
N ALA A 146 -8.96 -1.16 14.59
CA ALA A 146 -8.25 -0.16 13.79
C ALA A 146 -6.94 0.21 14.50
N ASN A 147 -5.92 -0.63 14.40
CA ASN A 147 -4.61 -0.45 15.03
C ASN A 147 -3.47 -0.85 14.05
N CYS A 148 -2.23 -0.63 14.46
CA CYS A 148 -1.08 -0.95 13.64
C CYS A 148 -0.88 -2.45 13.46
N THR A 149 -1.23 -3.27 14.44
CA THR A 149 -1.17 -4.74 14.37
C THR A 149 -2.04 -5.28 13.24
N SER A 150 -3.29 -4.77 13.11
CA SER A 150 -4.18 -5.19 12.02
C SER A 150 -3.62 -4.85 10.62
N VAL A 151 -2.92 -3.72 10.50
CA VAL A 151 -2.24 -3.36 9.25
C VAL A 151 -1.04 -4.27 9.00
N LEU A 152 -0.22 -4.53 10.03
CA LEU A 152 0.92 -5.43 9.94
C LEU A 152 0.49 -6.83 9.53
N ASP A 153 -0.53 -7.40 10.18
CA ASP A 153 -1.03 -8.75 9.91
C ASP A 153 -1.55 -8.89 8.47
N HIS A 154 -2.04 -7.80 7.89
CA HIS A 154 -2.51 -7.77 6.51
C HIS A 154 -1.40 -8.01 5.47
N TYR A 155 -0.13 -7.71 5.84
CA TYR A 155 1.04 -7.78 4.96
C TYR A 155 2.14 -8.69 5.50
N ARG A 156 1.90 -9.41 6.60
CA ARG A 156 2.90 -10.16 7.36
C ARG A 156 3.69 -11.17 6.53
N ASP A 157 3.09 -11.70 5.47
CA ASP A 157 3.69 -12.73 4.61
C ASP A 157 4.87 -12.23 3.74
N PHE A 158 4.97 -10.92 3.51
CA PHE A 158 6.05 -10.37 2.68
C PHE A 158 6.80 -9.18 3.29
N LEU A 159 6.31 -8.58 4.39
CA LEU A 159 7.06 -7.51 5.06
C LEU A 159 8.30 -8.05 5.77
N THR A 160 9.41 -7.32 5.66
CA THR A 160 10.64 -7.56 6.41
C THR A 160 10.85 -6.54 7.52
N GLY A 161 10.11 -5.44 7.52
CA GLY A 161 10.12 -4.43 8.56
C GLY A 161 8.90 -3.54 8.52
N PHE A 162 8.57 -2.93 9.67
CA PHE A 162 7.39 -2.10 9.78
C PHE A 162 7.71 -0.78 10.50
N ILE A 163 7.17 0.33 10.00
CA ILE A 163 7.36 1.68 10.54
C ILE A 163 6.06 2.16 11.15
N VAL A 164 6.12 2.64 12.39
CA VAL A 164 4.98 3.19 13.13
C VAL A 164 5.30 4.54 13.74
N ASP A 165 4.26 5.28 14.07
CA ASP A 165 4.40 6.54 14.78
C ASP A 165 4.81 6.33 16.25
N HIS A 166 5.40 7.35 16.86
CA HIS A 166 5.73 7.36 18.28
C HIS A 166 4.51 7.05 19.17
N ALA A 167 3.31 7.42 18.74
CA ALA A 167 2.08 7.15 19.46
C ALA A 167 1.76 5.64 19.59
N ASP A 168 2.31 4.81 18.71
CA ASP A 168 2.05 3.36 18.65
C ASP A 168 3.27 2.53 19.10
N ALA A 169 4.30 3.16 19.70
CA ALA A 169 5.53 2.50 20.11
C ALA A 169 5.31 1.35 21.12
N GLU A 170 4.31 1.48 22.02
CA GLU A 170 3.99 0.43 22.99
C GLU A 170 3.36 -0.80 22.33
N GLU A 171 2.50 -0.59 21.32
CA GLU A 171 1.91 -1.67 20.55
C GLU A 171 2.98 -2.48 19.80
N ALA A 172 4.00 -1.79 19.28
CA ALA A 172 5.09 -2.39 18.52
C ALA A 172 6.00 -3.33 19.32
N LYS A 173 6.07 -3.20 20.65
CA LYS A 173 6.91 -4.05 21.51
C LYS A 173 6.54 -5.53 21.49
N GLY A 174 5.31 -5.85 21.09
CA GLY A 174 4.81 -7.24 21.06
C GLY A 174 5.05 -7.96 19.73
N TRP A 175 5.66 -7.31 18.74
CA TRP A 175 5.81 -7.88 17.41
C TRP A 175 7.14 -8.62 17.23
N ASP A 176 7.10 -9.64 16.40
CA ASP A 176 8.24 -10.49 16.00
C ASP A 176 8.93 -10.01 14.71
N ILE A 177 8.61 -8.80 14.25
CA ILE A 177 9.19 -8.17 13.06
C ILE A 177 10.03 -6.96 13.46
N PRO A 178 11.17 -6.70 12.82
CA PRO A 178 11.92 -5.46 12.99
C PRO A 178 11.03 -4.24 12.83
N THR A 179 11.11 -3.31 13.77
CA THR A 179 10.23 -2.13 13.78
C THR A 179 11.03 -0.86 13.98
N CYS A 180 10.71 0.15 13.16
CA CYS A 180 11.21 1.51 13.31
C CYS A 180 10.09 2.41 13.88
N VAL A 181 10.38 3.11 14.97
CA VAL A 181 9.46 4.08 15.57
C VAL A 181 9.95 5.50 15.21
N THR A 182 9.14 6.25 14.47
CA THR A 182 9.46 7.60 14.03
C THR A 182 8.17 8.41 13.84
N SER A 183 8.30 9.71 13.54
CA SER A 183 7.12 10.52 13.17
C SER A 183 6.63 10.13 11.78
N THR A 184 5.39 9.65 11.68
CA THR A 184 4.78 9.24 10.40
C THR A 184 3.74 10.23 9.88
N ILE A 185 3.37 11.25 10.67
CA ILE A 185 2.40 12.27 10.27
C ILE A 185 3.09 13.33 9.41
N MET A 186 2.76 13.37 8.13
CA MET A 186 3.32 14.30 7.15
C MET A 186 2.39 15.52 6.96
N LYS A 187 2.76 16.67 7.53
CA LYS A 187 2.06 17.96 7.36
C LYS A 187 2.79 18.88 6.39
N THR A 188 4.10 18.85 6.41
CA THR A 188 4.97 19.67 5.57
C THR A 188 5.78 18.83 4.58
N LEU A 189 6.55 19.46 3.72
CA LEU A 189 7.48 18.78 2.83
C LEU A 189 8.63 18.14 3.62
N GLU A 190 9.12 18.86 4.62
CA GLU A 190 10.19 18.40 5.52
C GLU A 190 9.79 17.11 6.27
N ASP A 191 8.52 16.99 6.70
CA ASP A 191 8.01 15.76 7.32
C ASP A 191 8.06 14.58 6.35
N ARG A 192 7.73 14.83 5.07
CA ARG A 192 7.77 13.79 4.02
C ARG A 192 9.18 13.32 3.74
N ASP A 193 10.11 14.26 3.64
CA ASP A 193 11.52 13.98 3.42
C ASP A 193 12.11 13.21 4.61
N ALA A 194 11.80 13.63 5.84
CA ALA A 194 12.27 12.95 7.05
C ALA A 194 11.75 11.50 7.13
N LEU A 195 10.47 11.27 6.83
CA LEU A 195 9.92 9.91 6.82
C LEU A 195 10.53 9.07 5.69
N ALA A 196 10.75 9.64 4.51
CA ALA A 196 11.39 8.94 3.39
C ALA A 196 12.83 8.53 3.74
N VAL A 197 13.60 9.42 4.36
CA VAL A 197 14.95 9.13 4.84
C VAL A 197 14.93 8.01 5.88
N ALA A 198 14.07 8.11 6.90
CA ALA A 198 13.94 7.08 7.93
C ALA A 198 13.59 5.71 7.33
N ALA A 199 12.68 5.66 6.36
CA ALA A 199 12.31 4.41 5.68
C ALA A 199 13.47 3.79 4.90
N LEU A 200 14.26 4.61 4.20
CA LEU A 200 15.42 4.13 3.43
C LEU A 200 16.58 3.70 4.33
N GLU A 201 16.83 4.41 5.42
CA GLU A 201 17.86 4.05 6.42
C GLU A 201 17.49 2.72 7.08
N PHE A 202 16.24 2.58 7.53
CA PHE A 202 15.74 1.35 8.15
C PHE A 202 15.84 0.15 7.19
N ALA A 203 15.41 0.30 5.93
CA ALA A 203 15.59 -0.73 4.93
C ALA A 203 17.07 -1.10 4.72
N GLY A 204 17.96 -0.12 4.73
CA GLY A 204 19.41 -0.33 4.65
C GLY A 204 19.97 -1.09 5.87
N GLU A 205 19.39 -0.93 7.04
CA GLU A 205 19.75 -1.70 8.24
C GLU A 205 19.32 -3.17 8.11
N LEU A 206 18.09 -3.40 7.67
CA LEU A 206 17.57 -4.75 7.41
C LEU A 206 18.44 -5.52 6.42
N ALA A 207 18.79 -4.89 5.29
CA ALA A 207 19.66 -5.48 4.29
C ALA A 207 21.07 -5.87 4.81
N ARG A 208 21.56 -5.23 5.87
CA ARG A 208 22.84 -5.58 6.49
C ARG A 208 22.73 -6.76 7.47
N HIS A 209 21.56 -6.95 8.09
CA HIS A 209 21.35 -8.05 9.04
C HIS A 209 21.16 -9.38 8.31
N ASP A 210 20.50 -9.41 7.16
CA ASP A 210 20.27 -10.64 6.36
C ASP A 210 21.54 -11.17 5.68
N ARG A 211 22.63 -10.38 5.64
CA ARG A 211 23.92 -10.79 5.07
C ARG A 211 24.90 -11.42 6.08
N LYS A 212 24.51 -11.52 7.34
CA LYS A 212 25.30 -12.16 8.40
C LYS A 212 24.77 -13.54 8.74
#